data_b528584e05d41da2cb9668e4157dd346
#
_entry.id   b528584e05d41da2cb9668e4157dd346
#
_cell.length_a   1.000
_cell.length_b   1.000
_cell.length_c   1.000
_cell.angle_alpha   90.00
_cell.angle_beta   90.00
_cell.angle_gamma   90.00
#
_symmetry.space_group_name_H-M   'P 1'
#
loop_
_entity.id
_entity.type
_entity.pdbx_description
1 polymer ?
#
loop_
_entity_poly.entity_id
_entity_poly.type
_entity_poly.pdbx_seq_one_letter_code
_entity_poly.pdbx_strand_id
1 'polypeptide(L)'
;MSHATFANRKSKTIIMKKLSFLLLSFCTILCMYGQKAHELQSPDGNLRIVINLSDKIQYDVMYRNDILLQQCALRLEVGNQQLGSNPKLTKVSRKSINESLTPVIPLKYSIVSNTYNQLLLKFKGDYSIEFRAFNDGVAYRFITDKKGIIDVNSETLQINFPENYLLHVQQPGGFKTAYEEEYRHIQSNEWKTSDPMILLPVLIDTRKEYKILISESDLTDYPALFFKSNGNNSMSSIFPKVPLEFGEDGDRSLKIEKEASYIARTNGKRSFPWRYFVISTNDEQLIENTMTYQLAQKNVLKDTSWIKPGLASWEWWNGATPYGADVDFVAGCNLDTYKYFIDFAAHYGIPYIIMDEGWAMSTRDPYTPNPTVDVHELIRYGKEKNVGIVLWLTWLTVEKNFGLFETFEKWGVKGVKIDFMDRSDQWMVNYYERVAKEAAEHHLFV
;
A
#
# COMPACT_ATOMS: atom_id res chain seq x y z
N MET A 1 8.62 -76.98 42.44
CA MET A 1 8.20 -75.55 42.47
C MET A 1 9.46 -74.65 42.30
N SER A 2 10.01 -74.47 41.14
CA SER A 2 11.09 -73.50 40.97
C SER A 2 11.36 -73.09 39.47
N HIS A 3 10.33 -72.98 38.66
CA HIS A 3 10.57 -72.51 37.27
C HIS A 3 9.73 -71.26 36.85
N ALA A 4 8.94 -70.64 37.75
CA ALA A 4 8.06 -69.55 37.41
C ALA A 4 8.64 -68.13 37.70
N THR A 5 9.77 -68.01 38.40
CA THR A 5 10.32 -66.74 38.90
C THR A 5 11.40 -66.11 38.00
N PHE A 6 11.95 -66.84 37.04
CA PHE A 6 13.04 -66.30 36.15
C PHE A 6 12.52 -65.67 34.88
N ALA A 7 11.35 -66.03 34.38
CA ALA A 7 10.80 -65.44 33.13
C ALA A 7 10.24 -64.02 33.32
N ASN A 8 9.78 -63.69 34.54
CA ASN A 8 9.15 -62.38 34.82
C ASN A 8 10.14 -61.25 35.07
N ARG A 9 11.43 -61.55 35.38
CA ARG A 9 12.49 -60.54 35.54
C ARG A 9 13.08 -60.07 34.18
N LYS A 10 13.19 -60.94 33.17
CA LYS A 10 13.73 -60.59 31.85
C LYS A 10 12.74 -59.74 31.04
N SER A 11 11.43 -59.97 31.19
CA SER A 11 10.42 -59.19 30.47
C SER A 11 10.30 -57.74 30.99
N LYS A 12 10.38 -57.52 32.32
CA LYS A 12 10.35 -56.16 32.91
C LYS A 12 11.60 -55.33 32.54
N THR A 13 12.78 -55.95 32.44
CA THR A 13 14.03 -55.26 32.05
C THR A 13 14.03 -54.87 30.58
N ILE A 14 13.43 -55.67 29.70
CA ILE A 14 13.30 -55.36 28.27
C ILE A 14 12.28 -54.25 28.03
N ILE A 15 11.16 -54.22 28.76
CA ILE A 15 10.15 -53.19 28.67
C ILE A 15 10.71 -51.85 29.18
N MET A 16 11.44 -51.82 30.29
CA MET A 16 12.06 -50.61 30.81
C MET A 16 13.15 -50.07 29.88
N LYS A 17 13.95 -50.93 29.24
CA LYS A 17 14.97 -50.48 28.24
C LYS A 17 14.31 -49.92 26.97
N LYS A 18 13.19 -50.47 26.50
CA LYS A 18 12.43 -49.92 25.37
C LYS A 18 11.74 -48.60 25.70
N LEU A 19 11.20 -48.44 26.93
CA LEU A 19 10.60 -47.20 27.39
C LEU A 19 11.65 -46.08 27.57
N SER A 20 12.84 -46.41 28.10
CA SER A 20 13.96 -45.46 28.22
C SER A 20 14.50 -45.02 26.85
N PHE A 21 14.51 -45.92 25.86
CA PHE A 21 14.95 -45.58 24.50
C PHE A 21 13.90 -44.71 23.76
N LEU A 22 12.59 -44.93 24.01
CA LEU A 22 11.51 -44.09 23.49
C LEU A 22 11.52 -42.68 24.12
N LEU A 23 11.75 -42.58 25.43
CA LEU A 23 11.87 -41.28 26.12
C LEU A 23 13.14 -40.51 25.70
N LEU A 24 14.28 -41.19 25.49
CA LEU A 24 15.49 -40.54 24.96
C LEU A 24 15.31 -40.10 23.51
N SER A 25 14.60 -40.87 22.67
CA SER A 25 14.29 -40.49 21.28
C SER A 25 13.30 -39.32 21.22
N PHE A 26 12.37 -39.22 22.16
CA PHE A 26 11.44 -38.08 22.25
C PHE A 26 12.13 -36.81 22.78
N CYS A 27 13.10 -36.93 23.71
CA CYS A 27 13.91 -35.80 24.17
C CYS A 27 14.91 -35.32 23.11
N THR A 28 15.44 -36.18 22.25
CA THR A 28 16.35 -35.77 21.16
C THR A 28 15.63 -35.09 20.00
N ILE A 29 14.35 -35.40 19.76
CA ILE A 29 13.51 -34.69 18.78
C ILE A 29 13.12 -33.30 19.28
N LEU A 30 12.94 -33.11 20.59
CA LEU A 30 12.68 -31.80 21.22
C LEU A 30 13.93 -30.88 21.28
N CYS A 31 15.15 -31.43 21.16
CA CYS A 31 16.38 -30.64 21.14
C CYS A 31 16.81 -30.16 19.76
N MET A 32 16.16 -30.58 18.67
CA MET A 32 16.49 -30.10 17.30
C MET A 32 15.76 -28.80 16.90
N TYR A 33 14.85 -28.28 17.72
CA TYR A 33 14.20 -26.97 17.49
C TYR A 33 14.68 -25.91 18.50
N GLY A 34 15.98 -25.78 18.63
CA GLY A 34 16.62 -24.74 19.46
C GLY A 34 16.68 -23.36 18.80
N GLN A 35 15.86 -23.06 17.79
CA GLN A 35 15.73 -21.72 17.27
C GLN A 35 14.72 -20.94 18.11
N LYS A 36 15.19 -19.83 18.72
CA LYS A 36 14.37 -18.95 19.53
C LYS A 36 13.35 -18.25 18.62
N ALA A 37 12.14 -18.82 18.50
CA ALA A 37 11.03 -18.17 17.85
C ALA A 37 10.63 -16.92 18.66
N HIS A 38 10.35 -15.84 17.96
CA HIS A 38 9.80 -14.61 18.56
C HIS A 38 8.33 -14.51 18.18
N GLU A 39 7.46 -14.50 19.17
CA GLU A 39 6.03 -14.42 18.97
C GLU A 39 5.53 -13.03 19.31
N LEU A 40 4.59 -12.50 18.51
CA LEU A 40 3.85 -11.29 18.77
C LEU A 40 2.36 -11.57 18.59
N GLN A 41 1.56 -11.26 19.61
CA GLN A 41 0.10 -11.43 19.61
C GLN A 41 -0.60 -10.09 19.50
N SER A 42 -1.80 -10.08 18.89
CA SER A 42 -2.73 -8.95 18.95
C SER A 42 -3.18 -8.67 20.38
N PRO A 43 -3.69 -7.47 20.68
CA PRO A 43 -4.20 -7.15 22.01
C PRO A 43 -5.30 -8.08 22.51
N ASP A 44 -6.17 -8.58 21.62
CA ASP A 44 -7.22 -9.55 21.94
C ASP A 44 -6.74 -11.01 21.95
N GLY A 45 -5.47 -11.28 21.56
CA GLY A 45 -4.85 -12.59 21.52
C GLY A 45 -5.27 -13.51 20.36
N ASN A 46 -6.15 -13.07 19.47
CA ASN A 46 -6.64 -13.90 18.36
C ASN A 46 -5.62 -14.00 17.20
N LEU A 47 -4.95 -12.91 16.86
CA LEU A 47 -3.92 -12.89 15.84
C LEU A 47 -2.53 -13.09 16.43
N ARG A 48 -1.72 -13.86 15.73
CA ARG A 48 -0.36 -14.18 16.15
C ARG A 48 0.57 -14.22 14.97
N ILE A 49 1.73 -13.57 15.10
CA ILE A 49 2.84 -13.68 14.18
C ILE A 49 4.01 -14.36 14.87
N VAL A 50 4.55 -15.42 14.29
CA VAL A 50 5.67 -16.20 14.81
C VAL A 50 6.86 -15.98 13.90
N ILE A 51 7.93 -15.36 14.42
CA ILE A 51 9.13 -15.02 13.66
C ILE A 51 10.24 -16.00 13.99
N ASN A 52 10.73 -16.71 12.98
CA ASN A 52 11.81 -17.66 13.06
C ASN A 52 13.09 -17.07 12.46
N LEU A 53 14.18 -17.13 13.23
CA LEU A 53 15.50 -16.63 12.83
C LEU A 53 16.46 -17.81 12.60
N SER A 54 16.75 -18.12 11.33
CA SER A 54 17.70 -19.16 10.95
C SER A 54 18.77 -18.59 10.00
N ASP A 55 18.98 -19.20 8.86
CA ASP A 55 19.72 -18.66 7.71
C ASP A 55 19.01 -17.47 7.06
N LYS A 56 17.72 -17.34 7.32
CA LYS A 56 16.85 -16.24 6.87
C LYS A 56 15.84 -15.86 7.93
N ILE A 57 15.20 -14.70 7.77
CA ILE A 57 14.07 -14.29 8.58
C ILE A 57 12.81 -14.83 7.94
N GLN A 58 12.12 -15.71 8.66
CA GLN A 58 10.81 -16.25 8.26
C GLN A 58 9.75 -15.92 9.29
N TYR A 59 8.49 -15.88 8.85
CA TYR A 59 7.37 -15.71 9.75
C TYR A 59 6.15 -16.49 9.29
N ASP A 60 5.32 -16.81 10.27
CA ASP A 60 3.99 -17.39 10.09
C ASP A 60 2.96 -16.42 10.63
N VAL A 61 1.79 -16.34 10.00
CA VAL A 61 0.62 -15.58 10.48
C VAL A 61 -0.47 -16.57 10.81
N MET A 62 -1.00 -16.47 12.03
CA MET A 62 -2.03 -17.36 12.56
C MET A 62 -3.20 -16.56 13.12
N TYR A 63 -4.40 -17.06 12.91
CA TYR A 63 -5.59 -16.62 13.61
C TYR A 63 -6.07 -17.76 14.51
N ARG A 64 -6.04 -17.54 15.84
CA ARG A 64 -6.24 -18.61 16.85
C ARG A 64 -5.28 -19.78 16.59
N ASN A 65 -5.78 -20.93 16.15
CA ASN A 65 -4.99 -22.13 15.87
C ASN A 65 -4.77 -22.36 14.36
N ASP A 66 -5.40 -21.56 13.48
CA ASP A 66 -5.29 -21.71 12.05
C ASP A 66 -4.09 -20.98 11.50
N ILE A 67 -3.27 -21.65 10.72
CA ILE A 67 -2.16 -21.05 9.97
C ILE A 67 -2.75 -20.43 8.69
N LEU A 68 -2.62 -19.12 8.54
CA LEU A 68 -3.10 -18.39 7.37
C LEU A 68 -1.98 -18.16 6.34
N LEU A 69 -0.78 -17.85 6.82
CA LEU A 69 0.44 -17.73 6.00
C LEU A 69 1.57 -18.49 6.70
N GLN A 70 2.40 -19.22 5.92
CA GLN A 70 3.44 -20.08 6.50
C GLN A 70 4.80 -19.84 5.88
N GLN A 71 5.85 -19.86 6.71
CA GLN A 71 7.25 -19.76 6.28
C GLN A 71 7.51 -18.63 5.28
N CYS A 72 6.77 -17.53 5.42
CA CYS A 72 6.98 -16.32 4.63
C CYS A 72 8.37 -15.77 4.90
N ALA A 73 9.07 -15.24 3.90
CA ALA A 73 10.46 -14.81 4.07
C ALA A 73 10.63 -13.31 3.77
N LEU A 74 11.53 -12.69 4.53
CA LEU A 74 11.86 -11.27 4.43
C LEU A 74 13.35 -11.07 4.16
N ARG A 75 13.67 -10.21 3.19
CA ARG A 75 15.03 -9.77 2.90
C ARG A 75 15.04 -8.39 2.25
N LEU A 76 16.03 -7.59 2.57
CA LEU A 76 16.29 -6.31 1.92
C LEU A 76 17.76 -6.29 1.45
N GLU A 77 18.00 -6.07 0.17
CA GLU A 77 19.33 -5.98 -0.40
C GLU A 77 19.72 -4.51 -0.56
N VAL A 78 20.76 -4.11 0.17
CA VAL A 78 21.27 -2.73 0.21
C VAL A 78 22.74 -2.74 -0.18
N GLY A 79 23.07 -2.21 -1.35
CA GLY A 79 24.39 -2.31 -1.92
C GLY A 79 24.83 -3.78 -1.98
N ASN A 80 25.93 -4.13 -1.33
CA ASN A 80 26.44 -5.50 -1.29
C ASN A 80 25.96 -6.30 -0.05
N GLN A 81 24.99 -5.77 0.73
CA GLN A 81 24.52 -6.41 1.95
C GLN A 81 23.12 -6.98 1.78
N GLN A 82 22.94 -8.23 2.22
CA GLN A 82 21.64 -8.90 2.26
C GLN A 82 21.10 -8.89 3.69
N LEU A 83 20.32 -7.87 4.04
CA LEU A 83 19.68 -7.75 5.35
C LEU A 83 18.56 -8.78 5.46
N GLY A 84 18.59 -9.58 6.53
CA GLY A 84 17.68 -10.73 6.71
C GLY A 84 18.29 -12.08 6.33
N SER A 85 19.49 -12.12 5.73
CA SER A 85 20.26 -13.34 5.53
C SER A 85 21.21 -13.56 6.70
N ASN A 86 21.25 -14.78 7.27
CA ASN A 86 22.01 -15.13 8.47
C ASN A 86 21.89 -14.07 9.59
N PRO A 87 20.67 -13.70 10.00
CA PRO A 87 20.41 -12.56 10.87
C PRO A 87 21.03 -12.78 12.24
N LYS A 88 21.82 -11.81 12.71
CA LYS A 88 22.42 -11.83 14.05
C LYS A 88 21.68 -10.84 14.95
N LEU A 89 20.71 -11.36 15.70
CA LEU A 89 19.89 -10.60 16.62
C LEU A 89 20.74 -9.98 17.75
N THR A 90 20.56 -8.69 18.01
CA THR A 90 21.29 -7.96 19.06
C THR A 90 20.39 -7.47 20.17
N LYS A 91 19.14 -7.10 19.85
CA LYS A 91 18.17 -6.59 20.85
C LYS A 91 16.75 -6.94 20.42
N VAL A 92 15.92 -7.24 21.41
CA VAL A 92 14.46 -7.41 21.28
C VAL A 92 13.79 -6.37 22.16
N SER A 93 12.81 -5.65 21.61
CA SER A 93 12.00 -4.70 22.37
C SER A 93 10.53 -4.94 22.07
N ARG A 94 9.68 -4.86 23.12
CA ARG A 94 8.23 -5.03 23.01
C ARG A 94 7.53 -3.84 23.62
N LYS A 95 6.42 -3.42 23.03
CA LYS A 95 5.54 -2.38 23.55
C LYS A 95 4.09 -2.76 23.26
N SER A 96 3.19 -2.30 24.12
CA SER A 96 1.76 -2.26 23.83
C SER A 96 1.37 -0.79 23.69
N ILE A 97 0.68 -0.47 22.62
CA ILE A 97 0.23 0.89 22.29
C ILE A 97 -1.28 0.91 22.32
N ASN A 98 -1.84 1.93 22.94
CA ASN A 98 -3.27 2.21 22.97
C ASN A 98 -3.46 3.72 22.84
N GLU A 99 -3.72 4.17 21.65
CA GLU A 99 -3.92 5.58 21.32
C GLU A 99 -5.08 5.72 20.33
N SER A 100 -5.50 6.96 20.06
CA SER A 100 -6.52 7.27 19.08
C SER A 100 -5.96 8.22 18.02
N LEU A 101 -6.45 8.07 16.80
CA LEU A 101 -6.15 8.95 15.68
C LEU A 101 -7.43 9.72 15.32
N THR A 102 -7.28 11.02 15.07
CA THR A 102 -8.35 11.84 14.49
C THR A 102 -7.94 12.19 13.05
N PRO A 103 -8.54 11.56 12.04
CA PRO A 103 -8.23 11.87 10.66
C PRO A 103 -8.58 13.33 10.33
N VAL A 104 -7.77 13.98 9.51
CA VAL A 104 -8.04 15.36 9.01
C VAL A 104 -9.30 15.39 8.18
N ILE A 105 -9.45 14.39 7.32
CA ILE A 105 -10.66 14.17 6.53
C ILE A 105 -11.47 13.08 7.23
N PRO A 106 -12.77 13.31 7.51
CA PRO A 106 -13.62 12.30 8.10
C PRO A 106 -13.65 11.03 7.25
N LEU A 107 -13.38 9.91 7.90
CA LEU A 107 -13.56 8.56 7.36
C LEU A 107 -14.95 8.04 7.78
N LYS A 108 -15.15 6.71 7.78
CA LYS A 108 -16.31 6.07 8.41
C LYS A 108 -16.35 6.30 9.92
N TYR A 109 -15.17 6.54 10.52
CA TYR A 109 -15.01 6.86 11.93
C TYR A 109 -14.38 8.24 12.10
N SER A 110 -14.94 9.07 12.96
CA SER A 110 -14.35 10.36 13.35
C SER A 110 -13.12 10.19 14.24
N ILE A 111 -13.06 9.08 14.98
CA ILE A 111 -11.93 8.68 15.81
C ILE A 111 -11.59 7.23 15.47
N VAL A 112 -10.35 6.98 15.11
CA VAL A 112 -9.82 5.65 14.80
C VAL A 112 -9.02 5.15 16.00
N SER A 113 -9.39 3.98 16.54
CA SER A 113 -8.59 3.31 17.57
C SER A 113 -7.27 2.81 16.96
N ASN A 114 -6.15 3.15 17.59
CA ASN A 114 -4.82 2.70 17.19
C ASN A 114 -4.18 1.87 18.31
N THR A 115 -4.73 0.66 18.49
CA THR A 115 -4.35 -0.27 19.56
C THR A 115 -3.64 -1.48 18.97
N TYR A 116 -2.38 -1.68 19.34
CA TYR A 116 -1.56 -2.78 18.84
C TYR A 116 -0.43 -3.16 19.81
N ASN A 117 0.08 -4.37 19.65
CA ASN A 117 1.34 -4.80 20.22
C ASN A 117 2.45 -4.69 19.18
N GLN A 118 3.64 -4.26 19.63
CA GLN A 118 4.82 -4.03 18.81
C GLN A 118 5.97 -4.94 19.24
N LEU A 119 6.68 -5.48 18.26
CA LEU A 119 7.93 -6.20 18.43
C LEU A 119 8.98 -5.56 17.52
N LEU A 120 10.07 -5.05 18.11
CA LEU A 120 11.22 -4.54 17.38
C LEU A 120 12.39 -5.49 17.58
N LEU A 121 12.87 -6.06 16.47
CA LEU A 121 14.04 -6.93 16.39
C LEU A 121 15.20 -6.13 15.79
N LYS A 122 16.27 -5.88 16.55
CA LYS A 122 17.48 -5.19 16.08
C LYS A 122 18.56 -6.20 15.78
N PHE A 123 19.23 -6.05 14.64
CA PHE A 123 20.25 -6.96 14.14
C PHE A 123 21.62 -6.26 13.99
N LYS A 124 22.70 -7.04 13.88
CA LYS A 124 24.00 -6.54 13.41
C LYS A 124 23.86 -6.11 11.93
N GLY A 125 24.59 -5.06 11.54
CA GLY A 125 24.53 -4.53 10.17
C GLY A 125 23.59 -3.33 10.03
N ASP A 126 23.31 -2.65 11.16
CA ASP A 126 22.60 -1.37 11.23
C ASP A 126 21.19 -1.41 10.61
N TYR A 127 20.44 -2.46 10.98
CA TYR A 127 19.05 -2.60 10.61
C TYR A 127 18.21 -3.23 11.73
N SER A 128 16.92 -2.99 11.64
CA SER A 128 15.88 -3.57 12.49
C SER A 128 14.67 -3.95 11.64
N ILE A 129 13.84 -4.85 12.18
CA ILE A 129 12.49 -5.08 11.64
C ILE A 129 11.51 -4.81 12.77
N GLU A 130 10.51 -3.98 12.47
CA GLU A 130 9.39 -3.68 13.34
C GLU A 130 8.18 -4.47 12.87
N PHE A 131 7.57 -5.24 13.79
CA PHE A 131 6.30 -5.93 13.59
C PHE A 131 5.25 -5.28 14.49
N ARG A 132 4.03 -5.16 13.98
CA ARG A 132 2.83 -4.76 14.73
C ARG A 132 1.73 -5.79 14.56
N ALA A 133 1.04 -6.09 15.63
CA ALA A 133 -0.16 -6.94 15.62
C ALA A 133 -1.33 -6.13 16.18
N PHE A 134 -2.33 -5.90 15.33
CA PHE A 134 -3.62 -5.30 15.63
C PHE A 134 -4.65 -6.42 15.83
N ASN A 135 -5.86 -6.11 16.29
CA ASN A 135 -6.91 -7.11 16.41
C ASN A 135 -7.44 -7.59 15.03
N ASP A 136 -7.27 -6.77 14.01
CA ASP A 136 -7.76 -6.97 12.64
C ASP A 136 -6.64 -7.12 11.60
N GLY A 137 -5.37 -7.25 12.03
CA GLY A 137 -4.29 -7.45 11.10
C GLY A 137 -2.89 -7.39 11.69
N VAL A 138 -1.91 -7.64 10.85
CA VAL A 138 -0.48 -7.58 11.19
C VAL A 138 0.28 -6.75 10.16
N ALA A 139 1.35 -6.11 10.59
CA ALA A 139 2.20 -5.32 9.72
C ALA A 139 3.68 -5.48 10.08
N TYR A 140 4.55 -5.29 9.08
CA TYR A 140 5.98 -5.16 9.33
C TYR A 140 6.60 -4.09 8.43
N ARG A 141 7.76 -3.59 8.86
CA ARG A 141 8.66 -2.76 8.05
C ARG A 141 10.13 -3.00 8.40
N PHE A 142 10.99 -2.78 7.44
CA PHE A 142 12.42 -2.62 7.69
C PHE A 142 12.70 -1.20 8.21
N ILE A 143 13.75 -1.10 9.04
CA ILE A 143 14.34 0.15 9.50
C ILE A 143 15.85 0.03 9.36
N THR A 144 16.50 0.99 8.71
CA THR A 144 17.96 1.05 8.59
C THR A 144 18.51 2.26 9.34
N ASP A 145 19.73 2.12 9.85
CA ASP A 145 20.50 3.21 10.52
C ASP A 145 21.89 3.31 9.87
N LYS A 146 21.91 3.27 8.54
CA LYS A 146 23.14 3.35 7.74
C LYS A 146 23.52 4.79 7.47
N LYS A 147 24.81 5.04 7.24
CA LYS A 147 25.31 6.40 6.94
C LYS A 147 25.11 6.72 5.46
N GLY A 148 24.81 7.99 5.17
CA GLY A 148 24.75 8.54 3.82
C GLY A 148 23.59 8.00 2.99
N ILE A 149 23.75 8.05 1.68
CA ILE A 149 22.79 7.54 0.69
C ILE A 149 23.08 6.06 0.43
N ILE A 150 22.04 5.28 0.26
CA ILE A 150 22.10 3.85 -0.03
C ILE A 150 21.30 3.51 -1.28
N ASP A 151 21.79 2.53 -2.04
CA ASP A 151 21.04 1.89 -3.11
C ASP A 151 20.36 0.64 -2.58
N VAL A 152 19.05 0.55 -2.75
CA VAL A 152 18.26 -0.64 -2.47
C VAL A 152 18.09 -1.42 -3.76
N ASN A 153 18.75 -2.57 -3.87
CA ASN A 153 18.74 -3.37 -5.08
C ASN A 153 17.46 -4.19 -5.21
N SER A 154 16.98 -4.72 -4.08
CA SER A 154 15.74 -5.51 -4.03
C SER A 154 15.16 -5.57 -2.61
N GLU A 155 13.85 -5.76 -2.51
CA GLU A 155 13.15 -6.17 -1.31
C GLU A 155 12.42 -7.49 -1.59
N THR A 156 12.61 -8.49 -0.74
CA THR A 156 11.91 -9.76 -0.84
C THR A 156 10.87 -9.84 0.28
N LEU A 157 9.62 -9.86 -0.12
CA LEU A 157 8.48 -10.33 0.65
C LEU A 157 7.98 -11.58 -0.06
N GLN A 158 8.37 -12.74 0.43
CA GLN A 158 7.84 -14.01 -0.04
C GLN A 158 6.67 -14.42 0.84
N ILE A 159 5.54 -14.74 0.22
CA ILE A 159 4.32 -15.19 0.88
C ILE A 159 4.03 -16.61 0.40
N ASN A 160 3.80 -17.51 1.35
CA ASN A 160 3.43 -18.89 1.06
C ASN A 160 2.10 -19.19 1.74
N PHE A 161 1.17 -19.71 0.97
CA PHE A 161 -0.13 -20.15 1.46
C PHE A 161 -0.05 -21.62 1.90
N PRO A 162 -0.63 -22.00 3.04
CA PRO A 162 -0.63 -23.39 3.50
C PRO A 162 -1.48 -24.31 2.63
N GLU A 163 -2.44 -23.74 1.92
CA GLU A 163 -3.41 -24.43 1.08
C GLU A 163 -3.66 -23.63 -0.21
N ASN A 164 -4.52 -24.16 -1.07
CA ASN A 164 -4.95 -23.45 -2.27
C ASN A 164 -5.99 -22.38 -1.91
N TYR A 165 -5.64 -21.12 -2.08
CA TYR A 165 -6.48 -19.95 -1.83
C TYR A 165 -6.98 -19.34 -3.14
N LEU A 166 -8.11 -18.62 -3.09
CA LEU A 166 -8.59 -17.82 -4.21
C LEU A 166 -8.08 -16.38 -4.07
N LEU A 167 -7.43 -15.89 -5.10
CA LEU A 167 -6.93 -14.52 -5.20
C LEU A 167 -7.88 -13.68 -6.05
N HIS A 168 -8.29 -12.51 -5.54
CA HIS A 168 -9.03 -11.50 -6.29
C HIS A 168 -8.06 -10.37 -6.60
N VAL A 169 -7.66 -10.22 -7.85
CA VAL A 169 -6.48 -9.44 -8.24
C VAL A 169 -6.68 -8.76 -9.59
N GLN A 170 -5.91 -7.70 -9.82
CA GLN A 170 -5.70 -7.09 -11.13
C GLN A 170 -4.32 -7.47 -11.65
N GLN A 171 -4.21 -7.78 -12.94
CA GLN A 171 -2.98 -8.25 -13.59
C GLN A 171 -2.52 -7.26 -14.67
N PRO A 172 -1.76 -6.22 -14.30
CA PRO A 172 -1.25 -5.27 -15.29
C PRO A 172 -0.19 -5.91 -16.18
N GLY A 173 -0.11 -5.44 -17.44
CA GLY A 173 0.86 -5.91 -18.41
C GLY A 173 2.31 -5.49 -18.15
N GLY A 174 2.54 -4.54 -17.24
CA GLY A 174 3.85 -3.99 -16.89
C GLY A 174 3.78 -2.95 -15.79
N PHE A 175 4.92 -2.35 -15.42
CA PHE A 175 4.97 -1.30 -14.41
C PHE A 175 4.51 0.07 -14.92
N LYS A 176 4.40 0.26 -16.23
CA LYS A 176 3.86 1.49 -16.85
C LYS A 176 2.53 1.14 -17.52
N THR A 177 1.44 1.52 -16.87
CA THR A 177 0.07 1.27 -17.32
C THR A 177 -0.90 2.13 -16.49
N ALA A 178 -2.13 2.28 -16.95
CA ALA A 178 -3.18 3.00 -16.22
C ALA A 178 -3.62 2.30 -14.91
N TYR A 179 -3.24 1.03 -14.69
CA TYR A 179 -3.67 0.21 -13.54
C TYR A 179 -5.19 0.03 -13.46
N GLU A 180 -5.86 -0.02 -14.60
CA GLU A 180 -7.33 -0.12 -14.74
C GLU A 180 -7.74 -1.49 -15.33
N GLU A 181 -7.09 -2.55 -14.89
CA GLU A 181 -7.40 -3.89 -15.34
C GLU A 181 -8.65 -4.44 -14.64
N GLU A 182 -9.37 -5.34 -15.32
CA GLU A 182 -10.46 -6.09 -14.69
C GLU A 182 -9.95 -7.02 -13.59
N TYR A 183 -10.76 -7.17 -12.53
CA TYR A 183 -10.46 -8.13 -11.48
C TYR A 183 -10.56 -9.56 -11.98
N ARG A 184 -9.54 -10.34 -11.70
CA ARG A 184 -9.48 -11.78 -11.95
C ARG A 184 -9.57 -12.57 -10.67
N HIS A 185 -10.15 -13.76 -10.76
CA HIS A 185 -10.32 -14.69 -9.66
C HIS A 185 -9.46 -15.91 -9.94
N ILE A 186 -8.29 -16.01 -9.31
CA ILE A 186 -7.24 -16.97 -9.66
C ILE A 186 -7.00 -17.90 -8.48
N GLN A 187 -7.02 -19.21 -8.69
CA GLN A 187 -6.56 -20.16 -7.69
C GLN A 187 -5.04 -20.04 -7.51
N SER A 188 -4.55 -19.98 -6.27
CA SER A 188 -3.14 -19.74 -5.99
C SER A 188 -2.21 -20.83 -6.55
N ASN A 189 -2.69 -22.07 -6.67
CA ASN A 189 -1.95 -23.18 -7.28
C ASN A 189 -1.98 -23.17 -8.82
N GLU A 190 -2.89 -22.43 -9.43
CA GLU A 190 -3.03 -22.29 -10.89
C GLU A 190 -2.25 -21.09 -11.43
N TRP A 191 -1.92 -20.12 -10.58
CA TRP A 191 -1.14 -18.95 -10.96
C TRP A 191 0.31 -19.32 -11.24
N LYS A 192 0.71 -19.26 -12.50
CA LYS A 192 2.01 -19.72 -13.00
C LYS A 192 3.07 -18.61 -12.92
N THR A 193 4.32 -19.00 -12.89
CA THR A 193 5.46 -18.07 -12.94
C THR A 193 5.55 -17.27 -14.24
N SER A 194 4.94 -17.78 -15.32
CA SER A 194 4.83 -17.11 -16.63
C SER A 194 3.70 -16.07 -16.69
N ASP A 195 2.74 -16.14 -15.78
CA ASP A 195 1.58 -15.25 -15.79
C ASP A 195 1.97 -13.81 -15.42
N PRO A 196 1.15 -12.80 -15.76
CA PRO A 196 1.39 -11.44 -15.38
C PRO A 196 1.53 -11.24 -13.86
N MET A 197 2.20 -10.16 -13.48
CA MET A 197 2.24 -9.71 -12.09
C MET A 197 0.85 -9.25 -11.62
N ILE A 198 0.71 -9.10 -10.30
CA ILE A 198 -0.48 -8.52 -9.68
C ILE A 198 -0.11 -7.26 -8.92
N LEU A 199 -1.02 -6.30 -8.89
CA LEU A 199 -0.89 -5.06 -8.12
C LEU A 199 -1.64 -5.14 -6.78
N LEU A 200 -1.36 -4.19 -5.89
CA LEU A 200 -2.10 -4.01 -4.63
C LEU A 200 -3.40 -3.21 -4.84
N PRO A 201 -4.42 -3.42 -3.99
CA PRO A 201 -4.47 -4.43 -2.92
C PRO A 201 -4.73 -5.84 -3.45
N VAL A 202 -4.20 -6.85 -2.77
CA VAL A 202 -4.47 -8.26 -3.07
C VAL A 202 -5.47 -8.79 -2.05
N LEU A 203 -6.66 -9.16 -2.49
CA LEU A 203 -7.64 -9.82 -1.64
C LEU A 203 -7.57 -11.33 -1.83
N ILE A 204 -7.48 -12.06 -0.72
CA ILE A 204 -7.32 -13.50 -0.66
C ILE A 204 -8.49 -14.11 0.10
N ASP A 205 -9.23 -14.99 -0.54
CA ASP A 205 -10.23 -15.83 0.10
C ASP A 205 -9.60 -17.19 0.44
N THR A 206 -9.48 -17.48 1.71
CA THR A 206 -8.92 -18.75 2.19
C THR A 206 -9.86 -19.94 1.95
N ARG A 207 -11.07 -19.71 1.42
CA ARG A 207 -12.14 -20.71 1.29
C ARG A 207 -12.63 -21.27 2.62
N LYS A 208 -12.26 -20.63 3.71
CA LYS A 208 -12.71 -20.87 5.07
C LYS A 208 -13.38 -19.59 5.62
N GLU A 209 -13.32 -19.38 6.90
CA GLU A 209 -13.89 -18.19 7.56
C GLU A 209 -13.09 -16.90 7.29
N TYR A 210 -11.88 -16.99 6.72
CA TYR A 210 -10.93 -15.87 6.70
C TYR A 210 -10.79 -15.26 5.32
N LYS A 211 -10.71 -13.93 5.30
CA LYS A 211 -10.18 -13.14 4.19
C LYS A 211 -8.89 -12.46 4.61
N ILE A 212 -7.94 -12.37 3.69
CA ILE A 212 -6.68 -11.66 3.89
C ILE A 212 -6.59 -10.57 2.83
N LEU A 213 -6.44 -9.31 3.26
CA LEU A 213 -6.15 -8.20 2.35
C LEU A 213 -4.70 -7.77 2.55
N ILE A 214 -3.90 -7.84 1.48
CA ILE A 214 -2.51 -7.39 1.51
C ILE A 214 -2.42 -6.03 0.87
N SER A 215 -1.76 -5.09 1.54
CA SER A 215 -1.47 -3.76 1.02
C SER A 215 -0.23 -3.15 1.68
N GLU A 216 0.04 -1.89 1.37
CA GLU A 216 1.15 -1.11 1.91
C GLU A 216 0.69 0.25 2.41
N SER A 217 1.46 0.85 3.31
CA SER A 217 1.22 2.18 3.84
C SER A 217 2.54 2.90 4.11
N ASP A 218 2.51 4.22 4.25
CA ASP A 218 3.70 5.06 4.47
C ASP A 218 4.69 4.95 3.29
N LEU A 219 4.15 4.92 2.06
CA LEU A 219 4.92 4.80 0.83
C LEU A 219 5.55 6.17 0.50
N THR A 220 6.77 6.38 0.99
CA THR A 220 7.55 7.60 0.76
C THR A 220 8.95 7.26 0.30
N ASP A 221 9.44 7.96 -0.74
CA ASP A 221 10.78 7.80 -1.31
C ASP A 221 11.15 6.33 -1.59
N TYR A 222 10.18 5.57 -2.13
CA TYR A 222 10.29 4.14 -2.40
C TYR A 222 9.26 3.72 -3.46
N PRO A 223 9.53 2.71 -4.31
CA PRO A 223 8.57 2.25 -5.32
C PRO A 223 7.42 1.46 -4.69
N ALA A 224 6.27 1.43 -5.37
CA ALA A 224 5.14 0.60 -4.98
C ALA A 224 5.42 -0.89 -5.14
N LEU A 225 4.77 -1.69 -4.30
CA LEU A 225 4.87 -3.15 -4.25
C LEU A 225 3.94 -3.80 -5.26
N PHE A 226 4.47 -4.77 -6.00
CA PHE A 226 3.73 -5.73 -6.83
C PHE A 226 4.15 -7.14 -6.47
N PHE A 227 3.36 -8.14 -6.89
CA PHE A 227 3.71 -9.53 -6.69
C PHE A 227 3.78 -10.31 -8.00
N LYS A 228 4.62 -11.34 -7.99
CA LYS A 228 4.70 -12.34 -9.03
C LYS A 228 4.60 -13.74 -8.44
N SER A 229 4.01 -14.66 -9.21
CA SER A 229 3.92 -16.06 -8.80
C SER A 229 5.29 -16.72 -8.74
N ASN A 230 5.53 -17.48 -7.68
CA ASN A 230 6.63 -18.45 -7.62
C ASN A 230 6.17 -19.87 -8.00
N GLY A 231 4.87 -20.07 -8.31
CA GLY A 231 4.22 -21.38 -8.35
C GLY A 231 3.97 -21.95 -6.94
N ASN A 232 3.32 -23.10 -6.87
CA ASN A 232 3.13 -23.88 -5.64
C ASN A 232 2.56 -23.09 -4.46
N ASN A 233 1.47 -22.34 -4.67
CA ASN A 233 0.85 -21.51 -3.64
C ASN A 233 1.79 -20.47 -3.03
N SER A 234 2.68 -19.90 -3.83
CA SER A 234 3.67 -18.93 -3.36
C SER A 234 3.77 -17.74 -4.29
N MET A 235 4.01 -16.55 -3.72
CA MET A 235 4.29 -15.33 -4.46
C MET A 235 5.44 -14.54 -3.82
N SER A 236 6.11 -13.71 -4.61
CA SER A 236 7.16 -12.80 -4.15
C SER A 236 6.96 -11.40 -4.69
N SER A 237 7.38 -10.43 -3.87
CA SER A 237 7.44 -9.03 -4.24
C SER A 237 8.32 -8.78 -5.45
N ILE A 238 7.87 -7.87 -6.31
CA ILE A 238 8.67 -7.26 -7.37
C ILE A 238 8.41 -5.75 -7.36
N PHE A 239 9.35 -4.99 -7.88
CA PHE A 239 9.30 -3.53 -7.87
C PHE A 239 9.80 -2.95 -9.18
N PRO A 240 9.24 -1.81 -9.65
CA PRO A 240 9.85 -1.05 -10.73
C PRO A 240 11.20 -0.48 -10.29
N LYS A 241 12.10 -0.35 -11.25
CA LYS A 241 13.42 0.26 -11.03
C LYS A 241 13.34 1.77 -11.15
N VAL A 242 14.36 2.45 -10.61
CA VAL A 242 14.46 3.90 -10.72
C VAL A 242 14.75 4.28 -12.18
N PRO A 243 13.92 5.13 -12.80
CA PRO A 243 14.21 5.65 -14.14
C PRO A 243 15.42 6.62 -14.10
N LEU A 244 16.32 6.48 -15.04
CA LEU A 244 17.50 7.33 -15.20
C LEU A 244 17.37 8.30 -16.37
N GLU A 245 16.73 7.87 -17.47
CA GLU A 245 16.55 8.67 -18.67
C GLU A 245 15.12 8.51 -19.17
N PHE A 246 14.55 9.63 -19.60
CA PHE A 246 13.19 9.70 -20.13
C PHE A 246 13.21 10.16 -21.58
N GLY A 247 12.35 9.60 -22.40
CA GLY A 247 12.04 10.02 -23.74
C GLY A 247 10.62 10.57 -23.87
N GLU A 248 10.34 11.21 -24.98
CA GLU A 248 9.01 11.73 -25.29
C GLU A 248 7.98 10.60 -25.48
N ASP A 249 6.76 10.80 -24.94
CA ASP A 249 5.61 9.93 -25.08
C ASP A 249 4.33 10.78 -25.20
N GLY A 250 4.26 11.55 -26.28
CA GLY A 250 3.16 12.49 -26.50
C GLY A 250 3.21 13.72 -25.61
N ASP A 251 2.02 14.24 -25.24
CA ASP A 251 1.86 15.46 -24.45
C ASP A 251 1.50 15.18 -22.98
N ARG A 252 1.26 13.92 -22.63
CA ARG A 252 0.68 13.51 -21.34
C ARG A 252 1.63 12.75 -20.46
N SER A 253 2.59 12.01 -21.03
CA SER A 253 3.48 11.13 -20.29
C SER A 253 4.90 11.13 -20.89
N LEU A 254 5.80 10.36 -20.27
CA LEU A 254 7.15 10.10 -20.75
C LEU A 254 7.39 8.58 -20.74
N LYS A 255 8.09 8.07 -21.76
CA LYS A 255 8.62 6.71 -21.73
C LYS A 255 9.92 6.65 -20.92
N ILE A 256 10.19 5.53 -20.27
CA ILE A 256 11.45 5.26 -19.61
C ILE A 256 12.40 4.66 -20.66
N GLU A 257 13.51 5.34 -20.95
CA GLU A 257 14.51 4.89 -21.93
C GLU A 257 15.62 4.10 -21.24
N LYS A 258 15.90 4.42 -19.96
CA LYS A 258 16.94 3.74 -19.19
C LYS A 258 16.56 3.65 -17.71
N GLU A 259 16.82 2.49 -17.14
CA GLU A 259 16.61 2.22 -15.73
C GLU A 259 17.92 1.96 -15.00
N ALA A 260 17.92 2.23 -13.69
CA ALA A 260 18.99 1.86 -12.78
C ALA A 260 19.01 0.34 -12.54
N SER A 261 20.07 -0.14 -11.87
CA SER A 261 20.14 -1.52 -11.38
C SER A 261 19.42 -1.71 -10.04
N TYR A 262 18.97 -0.63 -9.40
CA TYR A 262 18.34 -0.61 -8.09
C TYR A 262 16.87 -0.13 -8.17
N ILE A 263 16.09 -0.48 -7.16
CA ILE A 263 14.67 -0.10 -7.03
C ILE A 263 14.48 1.24 -6.30
N ALA A 264 15.45 1.63 -5.46
CA ALA A 264 15.46 2.92 -4.79
C ALA A 264 16.87 3.39 -4.46
N ARG A 265 17.09 4.72 -4.51
CA ARG A 265 18.27 5.41 -3.97
C ARG A 265 17.80 6.40 -2.92
N THR A 266 18.13 6.16 -1.66
CA THR A 266 17.50 6.84 -0.55
C THR A 266 18.43 7.03 0.65
N ASN A 267 17.95 7.74 1.66
CA ASN A 267 18.72 7.96 2.89
C ASN A 267 18.93 6.64 3.64
N GLY A 268 20.17 6.38 4.07
CA GLY A 268 20.51 5.17 4.80
C GLY A 268 19.90 5.06 6.20
N LYS A 269 19.52 6.21 6.80
CA LYS A 269 18.80 6.26 8.06
C LYS A 269 17.33 6.53 7.80
N ARG A 270 16.52 5.45 7.72
CA ARG A 270 15.11 5.55 7.41
C ARG A 270 14.29 4.36 7.90
N SER A 271 12.96 4.55 7.95
CA SER A 271 11.98 3.47 7.93
C SER A 271 11.53 3.24 6.49
N PHE A 272 11.31 1.97 6.12
CA PHE A 272 10.73 1.58 4.84
C PHE A 272 9.21 1.53 4.93
N PRO A 273 8.47 1.47 3.81
CA PRO A 273 7.02 1.36 3.83
C PRO A 273 6.55 0.15 4.64
N TRP A 274 5.39 0.28 5.26
CA TRP A 274 4.72 -0.82 5.91
C TRP A 274 4.17 -1.80 4.88
N ARG A 275 4.40 -3.09 5.11
CA ARG A 275 3.69 -4.18 4.46
C ARG A 275 2.69 -4.71 5.49
N TYR A 276 1.40 -4.69 5.16
CA TYR A 276 0.38 -5.09 6.11
C TYR A 276 -0.62 -6.09 5.52
N PHE A 277 -1.20 -6.85 6.42
CA PHE A 277 -2.14 -7.92 6.15
C PHE A 277 -3.35 -7.70 7.05
N VAL A 278 -4.47 -7.29 6.47
CA VAL A 278 -5.75 -7.29 7.19
C VAL A 278 -6.24 -8.73 7.23
N ILE A 279 -6.65 -9.18 8.39
CA ILE A 279 -7.23 -10.52 8.59
C ILE A 279 -8.66 -10.32 9.09
N SER A 280 -9.62 -10.75 8.31
CA SER A 280 -11.03 -10.59 8.63
C SER A 280 -11.78 -11.92 8.60
N THR A 281 -12.69 -12.09 9.53
CA THR A 281 -13.67 -13.19 9.57
C THR A 281 -15.03 -12.78 9.01
N ASN A 282 -15.17 -11.51 8.61
CA ASN A 282 -16.39 -10.92 8.07
C ASN A 282 -16.04 -9.92 6.96
N ASP A 283 -16.67 -10.04 5.80
CA ASP A 283 -16.40 -9.20 4.63
C ASP A 283 -16.69 -7.71 4.89
N GLU A 284 -17.63 -7.38 5.76
CA GLU A 284 -17.95 -6.00 6.16
C GLU A 284 -16.75 -5.29 6.82
N GLN A 285 -15.96 -6.02 7.61
CA GLN A 285 -14.77 -5.48 8.29
C GLN A 285 -13.68 -5.02 7.32
N LEU A 286 -13.61 -5.60 6.11
CA LEU A 286 -12.66 -5.17 5.08
C LEU A 286 -12.94 -3.75 4.63
N ILE A 287 -14.23 -3.39 4.45
CA ILE A 287 -14.65 -2.06 4.01
C ILE A 287 -14.41 -1.01 5.12
N GLU A 288 -14.49 -1.42 6.38
CA GLU A 288 -14.32 -0.53 7.54
C GLU A 288 -12.87 -0.47 8.04
N ASN A 289 -11.96 -1.26 7.48
CA ASN A 289 -10.57 -1.34 7.92
C ASN A 289 -9.85 0.00 7.78
N THR A 290 -9.07 0.36 8.78
CA THR A 290 -8.33 1.63 8.86
C THR A 290 -6.83 1.47 8.98
N MET A 291 -6.27 0.27 8.76
CA MET A 291 -4.83 0.00 8.93
C MET A 291 -3.94 0.92 8.10
N THR A 292 -4.36 1.31 6.89
CA THR A 292 -3.63 2.29 6.07
C THR A 292 -3.33 3.57 6.86
N TYR A 293 -4.33 4.10 7.58
CA TYR A 293 -4.20 5.33 8.37
C TYR A 293 -3.46 5.11 9.70
N GLN A 294 -3.65 3.96 10.35
CA GLN A 294 -2.97 3.60 11.59
C GLN A 294 -1.45 3.42 11.40
N LEU A 295 -1.03 3.06 10.20
CA LEU A 295 0.37 2.83 9.82
C LEU A 295 1.00 4.04 9.14
N ALA A 296 0.21 4.98 8.61
CA ALA A 296 0.70 6.17 7.94
C ALA A 296 1.40 7.13 8.90
N GLN A 297 2.22 8.00 8.35
CA GLN A 297 2.79 9.14 9.07
C GLN A 297 1.69 10.06 9.59
N LYS A 298 1.98 10.74 10.69
CA LYS A 298 1.08 11.77 11.23
C LYS A 298 1.00 12.94 10.26
N ASN A 299 -0.18 13.55 10.19
CA ASN A 299 -0.36 14.80 9.45
C ASN A 299 0.65 15.86 9.90
N VAL A 300 1.28 16.53 8.94
CA VAL A 300 2.30 17.57 9.15
C VAL A 300 1.78 18.99 8.89
N LEU A 301 0.58 19.12 8.31
CA LEU A 301 -0.03 20.43 8.05
C LEU A 301 -0.45 21.08 9.36
N LYS A 302 -0.09 22.35 9.54
CA LYS A 302 -0.46 23.15 10.72
C LYS A 302 -1.92 23.60 10.68
N ASP A 303 -2.39 23.97 9.50
CA ASP A 303 -3.79 24.36 9.24
C ASP A 303 -4.38 23.44 8.18
N THR A 304 -5.46 22.78 8.52
CA THR A 304 -6.23 21.91 7.64
C THR A 304 -7.65 22.40 7.43
N SER A 305 -7.97 23.61 7.92
CA SER A 305 -9.33 24.17 7.89
C SER A 305 -9.83 24.45 6.45
N TRP A 306 -8.90 24.63 5.53
CA TRP A 306 -9.18 24.87 4.11
C TRP A 306 -9.54 23.59 3.34
N ILE A 307 -9.19 22.39 3.85
CA ILE A 307 -9.51 21.10 3.23
C ILE A 307 -10.98 20.80 3.50
N LYS A 308 -11.81 20.89 2.48
CA LYS A 308 -13.25 20.62 2.54
C LYS A 308 -13.57 19.46 1.60
N PRO A 309 -13.66 18.22 2.11
CA PRO A 309 -14.08 17.10 1.30
C PRO A 309 -15.52 17.26 0.82
N GLY A 310 -15.83 16.72 -0.33
CA GLY A 310 -17.17 16.78 -0.88
C GLY A 310 -17.27 16.04 -2.21
N LEU A 311 -18.50 15.96 -2.73
CA LEU A 311 -18.75 15.46 -4.08
C LEU A 311 -18.28 16.47 -5.11
N ALA A 312 -17.95 15.99 -6.30
CA ALA A 312 -17.70 16.84 -7.45
C ALA A 312 -18.54 16.37 -8.65
N SER A 313 -19.16 17.31 -9.33
CA SER A 313 -19.72 17.06 -10.65
C SER A 313 -18.61 17.08 -11.69
N TRP A 314 -18.61 16.14 -12.62
CA TRP A 314 -17.55 15.96 -13.59
C TRP A 314 -18.12 15.68 -14.98
N GLU A 315 -17.99 16.63 -15.90
CA GLU A 315 -18.62 16.62 -17.21
C GLU A 315 -18.06 15.55 -18.16
N TRP A 316 -16.86 15.06 -17.92
CA TRP A 316 -16.24 14.03 -18.76
C TRP A 316 -17.07 12.75 -18.84
N TRP A 317 -17.82 12.40 -17.76
CA TRP A 317 -18.65 11.21 -17.72
C TRP A 317 -19.75 11.19 -18.81
N ASN A 318 -20.23 12.34 -19.24
CA ASN A 318 -21.27 12.47 -20.28
C ASN A 318 -20.77 13.22 -21.52
N GLY A 319 -19.43 13.35 -21.72
CA GLY A 319 -18.82 14.02 -22.86
C GLY A 319 -19.14 15.50 -22.97
N ALA A 320 -19.29 16.20 -21.84
CA ALA A 320 -19.69 17.60 -21.74
C ALA A 320 -21.00 17.90 -22.50
N THR A 321 -21.94 16.95 -22.51
CA THR A 321 -23.19 17.03 -23.28
C THR A 321 -24.40 16.92 -22.36
N PRO A 322 -24.75 17.96 -21.59
CA PRO A 322 -26.02 18.03 -20.89
C PRO A 322 -27.17 18.03 -21.90
N TYR A 323 -28.29 17.41 -21.54
CA TYR A 323 -29.50 17.39 -22.35
C TYR A 323 -30.74 17.42 -21.42
N GLY A 324 -31.77 18.12 -21.87
CA GLY A 324 -33.02 18.27 -21.13
C GLY A 324 -33.84 19.40 -21.73
N ALA A 325 -35.05 19.60 -21.20
CA ALA A 325 -35.93 20.68 -21.65
C ALA A 325 -35.44 22.09 -21.27
N ASP A 326 -34.49 22.15 -20.36
CA ASP A 326 -33.85 23.33 -19.82
C ASP A 326 -32.47 23.64 -20.47
N VAL A 327 -32.06 22.84 -21.44
CA VAL A 327 -30.81 23.06 -22.22
C VAL A 327 -31.22 23.80 -23.53
N ASP A 328 -31.06 25.12 -23.53
CA ASP A 328 -31.39 26.01 -24.67
C ASP A 328 -30.13 26.55 -25.40
N PHE A 329 -28.98 25.93 -25.14
CA PHE A 329 -27.68 26.30 -25.71
C PHE A 329 -27.03 25.10 -26.43
N VAL A 330 -25.97 25.35 -27.17
CA VAL A 330 -25.14 24.29 -27.81
C VAL A 330 -24.21 23.72 -26.77
N ALA A 331 -24.43 22.45 -26.39
CA ALA A 331 -23.58 21.73 -25.43
C ALA A 331 -22.20 21.45 -26.00
N GLY A 332 -21.18 21.41 -25.13
CA GLY A 332 -19.79 21.15 -25.45
C GLY A 332 -18.84 21.81 -24.45
N CYS A 333 -17.54 21.84 -24.77
CA CYS A 333 -16.54 22.52 -23.94
C CYS A 333 -16.63 24.04 -24.12
N ASN A 334 -17.62 24.67 -23.46
CA ASN A 334 -17.88 26.10 -23.55
C ASN A 334 -18.49 26.66 -22.26
N LEU A 335 -18.55 27.98 -22.17
CA LEU A 335 -18.99 28.74 -20.99
C LEU A 335 -20.38 28.32 -20.51
N ASP A 336 -21.35 28.20 -21.43
CA ASP A 336 -22.77 27.91 -21.07
C ASP A 336 -22.90 26.50 -20.49
N THR A 337 -22.21 25.52 -21.06
CA THR A 337 -22.18 24.16 -20.54
C THR A 337 -21.63 24.11 -19.11
N TYR A 338 -20.51 24.77 -18.85
CA TYR A 338 -19.95 24.78 -17.49
C TYR A 338 -20.81 25.58 -16.50
N LYS A 339 -21.45 26.65 -16.91
CA LYS A 339 -22.45 27.33 -16.06
C LYS A 339 -23.61 26.39 -15.70
N TYR A 340 -24.11 25.61 -16.65
CA TYR A 340 -25.11 24.58 -16.40
C TYR A 340 -24.66 23.56 -15.35
N PHE A 341 -23.43 23.04 -15.44
CA PHE A 341 -22.89 22.13 -14.45
C PHE A 341 -22.70 22.78 -13.08
N ILE A 342 -22.32 24.05 -13.02
CA ILE A 342 -22.23 24.82 -11.77
C ILE A 342 -23.63 24.99 -11.15
N ASP A 343 -24.67 25.34 -11.95
CA ASP A 343 -26.04 25.48 -11.48
C ASP A 343 -26.61 24.14 -10.99
N PHE A 344 -26.33 23.04 -11.70
CA PHE A 344 -26.67 21.69 -11.28
C PHE A 344 -26.01 21.38 -9.92
N ALA A 345 -24.70 21.60 -9.80
CA ALA A 345 -23.95 21.35 -8.57
C ALA A 345 -24.53 22.19 -7.40
N ALA A 346 -24.81 23.48 -7.62
CA ALA A 346 -25.41 24.35 -6.61
C ALA A 346 -26.81 23.88 -6.18
N HIS A 347 -27.65 23.46 -7.15
CA HIS A 347 -29.01 22.98 -6.89
C HIS A 347 -29.01 21.70 -5.99
N TYR A 348 -28.07 20.78 -6.23
CA TYR A 348 -27.97 19.52 -5.49
C TYR A 348 -27.01 19.57 -4.30
N GLY A 349 -26.44 20.72 -3.97
CA GLY A 349 -25.52 20.89 -2.84
C GLY A 349 -24.17 20.18 -3.06
N ILE A 350 -23.75 20.02 -4.32
CA ILE A 350 -22.45 19.49 -4.71
C ILE A 350 -21.43 20.63 -4.63
N PRO A 351 -20.41 20.56 -3.75
CA PRO A 351 -19.53 21.71 -3.50
C PRO A 351 -18.52 22.00 -4.60
N TYR A 352 -18.33 21.09 -5.56
CA TYR A 352 -17.30 21.25 -6.59
C TYR A 352 -17.77 20.81 -7.98
N ILE A 353 -17.14 21.41 -9.02
CA ILE A 353 -17.07 20.81 -10.34
C ILE A 353 -15.62 20.56 -10.72
N ILE A 354 -15.35 19.46 -11.44
CA ILE A 354 -14.09 19.21 -12.12
C ILE A 354 -14.26 19.65 -13.57
N MET A 355 -13.42 20.55 -14.02
CA MET A 355 -13.31 20.91 -15.42
C MET A 355 -12.19 20.08 -16.03
N ASP A 356 -12.57 19.12 -16.88
CA ASP A 356 -11.66 18.21 -17.55
C ASP A 356 -10.89 18.89 -18.70
N GLU A 357 -10.20 18.14 -19.55
CA GLU A 357 -9.40 18.66 -20.67
C GLU A 357 -10.23 19.62 -21.55
N GLY A 358 -9.62 20.76 -21.92
CA GLY A 358 -10.23 21.75 -22.80
C GLY A 358 -10.48 23.13 -22.14
N TRP A 359 -10.37 23.24 -20.81
CA TRP A 359 -10.45 24.55 -20.14
C TRP A 359 -9.27 25.48 -20.46
N ALA A 360 -8.11 24.93 -20.84
CA ALA A 360 -6.94 25.64 -21.35
C ALA A 360 -6.79 25.46 -22.86
N MET A 361 -6.06 26.36 -23.50
CA MET A 361 -5.77 26.31 -24.95
C MET A 361 -4.94 25.10 -25.35
N SER A 362 -4.18 24.55 -24.44
CA SER A 362 -3.30 23.38 -24.65
C SER A 362 -3.10 22.61 -23.35
N THR A 363 -3.00 21.31 -23.45
CA THR A 363 -2.62 20.43 -22.34
C THR A 363 -1.26 20.78 -21.75
N ARG A 364 -0.39 21.45 -22.51
CA ARG A 364 0.97 21.83 -22.10
C ARG A 364 1.08 23.24 -21.49
N ASP A 365 0.05 24.06 -21.67
CA ASP A 365 0.02 25.45 -21.17
C ASP A 365 -1.10 25.64 -20.17
N PRO A 366 -0.81 25.57 -18.86
CA PRO A 366 -1.81 25.73 -17.81
C PRO A 366 -2.13 27.21 -17.49
N TYR A 367 -1.54 28.16 -18.20
CA TYR A 367 -1.67 29.59 -17.92
C TYR A 367 -2.57 30.34 -18.88
N THR A 368 -2.87 29.77 -20.05
CA THR A 368 -3.70 30.37 -21.08
C THR A 368 -5.06 29.68 -21.13
N PRO A 369 -6.10 30.26 -20.51
CA PRO A 369 -7.47 29.73 -20.59
C PRO A 369 -7.98 29.66 -22.03
N ASN A 370 -8.83 28.68 -22.32
CA ASN A 370 -9.56 28.62 -23.57
C ASN A 370 -10.64 29.74 -23.59
N PRO A 371 -10.61 30.67 -24.54
CA PRO A 371 -11.53 31.80 -24.56
C PRO A 371 -13.01 31.41 -24.72
N THR A 372 -13.29 30.20 -25.26
CA THR A 372 -14.69 29.71 -25.36
C THR A 372 -15.22 29.19 -24.03
N VAL A 373 -14.33 28.87 -23.07
CA VAL A 373 -14.66 28.38 -21.74
C VAL A 373 -14.68 29.50 -20.71
N ASP A 374 -13.72 30.44 -20.79
CA ASP A 374 -13.55 31.54 -19.84
C ASP A 374 -13.50 31.09 -18.37
N VAL A 375 -12.42 30.39 -18.01
CA VAL A 375 -12.26 29.82 -16.66
C VAL A 375 -12.33 30.88 -15.55
N HIS A 376 -11.93 32.14 -15.83
CA HIS A 376 -12.01 33.22 -14.84
C HIS A 376 -13.44 33.60 -14.51
N GLU A 377 -14.31 33.71 -15.54
CA GLU A 377 -15.74 33.93 -15.36
C GLU A 377 -16.38 32.75 -14.63
N LEU A 378 -15.97 31.50 -14.94
CA LEU A 378 -16.54 30.33 -14.25
C LEU A 378 -16.13 30.26 -12.78
N ILE A 379 -14.90 30.64 -12.44
CA ILE A 379 -14.47 30.74 -11.04
C ILE A 379 -15.28 31.79 -10.29
N ARG A 380 -15.53 32.97 -10.90
CA ARG A 380 -16.37 34.02 -10.34
C ARG A 380 -17.78 33.52 -10.14
N TYR A 381 -18.40 32.93 -11.17
CA TYR A 381 -19.76 32.40 -11.16
C TYR A 381 -19.92 31.27 -10.13
N GLY A 382 -19.00 30.33 -10.08
CA GLY A 382 -18.99 29.26 -9.10
C GLY A 382 -18.91 29.78 -7.66
N LYS A 383 -18.08 30.80 -7.42
CA LYS A 383 -17.98 31.44 -6.10
C LYS A 383 -19.33 32.06 -5.66
N GLU A 384 -20.10 32.70 -6.56
CA GLU A 384 -21.42 33.24 -6.28
C GLU A 384 -22.44 32.15 -5.93
N LYS A 385 -22.27 30.96 -6.50
CA LYS A 385 -23.11 29.78 -6.27
C LYS A 385 -22.62 28.86 -5.15
N ASN A 386 -21.51 29.19 -4.49
CA ASN A 386 -20.80 28.34 -3.51
C ASN A 386 -20.31 27.00 -4.10
N VAL A 387 -19.95 26.99 -5.36
CA VAL A 387 -19.35 25.82 -6.06
C VAL A 387 -17.90 26.13 -6.41
N GLY A 388 -17.00 25.31 -5.93
CA GLY A 388 -15.56 25.42 -6.19
C GLY A 388 -15.18 24.80 -7.53
N ILE A 389 -14.17 25.38 -8.18
CA ILE A 389 -13.64 24.87 -9.44
C ILE A 389 -12.38 24.05 -9.18
N VAL A 390 -12.31 22.85 -9.76
CA VAL A 390 -11.16 21.97 -9.79
C VAL A 390 -10.70 21.83 -11.24
N LEU A 391 -9.43 22.04 -11.52
CA LEU A 391 -8.88 22.01 -12.89
C LEU A 391 -8.14 20.71 -13.14
N TRP A 392 -8.43 20.08 -14.27
CA TRP A 392 -7.71 18.89 -14.73
C TRP A 392 -6.39 19.26 -15.41
N LEU A 393 -5.36 18.47 -15.17
CA LEU A 393 -4.00 18.62 -15.70
C LEU A 393 -3.36 17.25 -15.94
N THR A 394 -2.44 17.17 -16.89
CA THR A 394 -1.52 16.02 -16.95
C THR A 394 -0.41 16.18 -15.91
N TRP A 395 0.09 15.07 -15.38
CA TRP A 395 1.25 15.11 -14.47
C TRP A 395 2.46 15.78 -15.11
N LEU A 396 2.67 15.58 -16.41
CA LEU A 396 3.79 16.15 -17.15
C LEU A 396 3.70 17.68 -17.28
N THR A 397 2.49 18.21 -17.43
CA THR A 397 2.24 19.65 -17.43
C THR A 397 2.55 20.24 -16.06
N VAL A 398 2.11 19.61 -14.98
CA VAL A 398 2.44 20.02 -13.61
C VAL A 398 3.94 19.99 -13.36
N GLU A 399 4.62 18.90 -13.72
CA GLU A 399 6.08 18.78 -13.54
C GLU A 399 6.87 19.88 -14.27
N LYS A 400 6.44 20.26 -15.47
CA LYS A 400 7.08 21.32 -16.24
C LYS A 400 6.72 22.73 -15.80
N ASN A 401 5.64 22.90 -15.03
CA ASN A 401 5.07 24.19 -14.64
C ASN A 401 4.73 24.23 -13.15
N PHE A 402 5.63 23.85 -12.28
CA PHE A 402 5.37 23.69 -10.83
C PHE A 402 4.86 24.99 -10.15
N GLY A 403 5.18 26.19 -10.71
CA GLY A 403 4.64 27.47 -10.26
C GLY A 403 3.14 27.69 -10.54
N LEU A 404 2.45 26.75 -11.19
CA LEU A 404 1.02 26.87 -11.47
C LEU A 404 0.15 26.91 -10.20
N PHE A 405 0.59 26.27 -9.10
CA PHE A 405 -0.18 26.25 -7.86
C PHE A 405 -0.37 27.66 -7.27
N GLU A 406 0.68 28.50 -7.28
CA GLU A 406 0.58 29.91 -6.88
C GLU A 406 -0.39 30.69 -7.80
N THR A 407 -0.33 30.41 -9.10
CA THR A 407 -1.22 31.06 -10.08
C THR A 407 -2.69 30.66 -9.85
N PHE A 408 -2.95 29.39 -9.62
CA PHE A 408 -4.30 28.86 -9.40
C PHE A 408 -4.90 29.32 -8.06
N GLU A 409 -4.07 29.45 -7.02
CA GLU A 409 -4.49 30.09 -5.78
C GLU A 409 -4.98 31.52 -6.03
N LYS A 410 -4.19 32.31 -6.77
CA LYS A 410 -4.55 33.70 -7.14
C LYS A 410 -5.83 33.78 -7.99
N TRP A 411 -6.07 32.80 -8.86
CA TRP A 411 -7.30 32.70 -9.62
C TRP A 411 -8.53 32.34 -8.77
N GLY A 412 -8.30 31.66 -7.64
CA GLY A 412 -9.36 31.20 -6.73
C GLY A 412 -9.82 29.75 -7.01
N VAL A 413 -9.03 28.99 -7.75
CA VAL A 413 -9.20 27.54 -7.94
C VAL A 413 -9.15 26.84 -6.59
N LYS A 414 -9.90 25.75 -6.42
CA LYS A 414 -9.97 25.00 -5.15
C LYS A 414 -9.10 23.77 -5.10
N GLY A 415 -8.81 23.20 -6.24
CA GLY A 415 -7.98 22.02 -6.34
C GLY A 415 -7.62 21.66 -7.76
N VAL A 416 -6.85 20.61 -7.91
CA VAL A 416 -6.44 20.08 -9.22
C VAL A 416 -6.69 18.58 -9.28
N LYS A 417 -7.17 18.10 -10.44
CA LYS A 417 -7.16 16.68 -10.80
C LYS A 417 -5.95 16.45 -11.68
N ILE A 418 -4.96 15.70 -11.20
CA ILE A 418 -3.74 15.38 -11.95
C ILE A 418 -3.83 13.96 -12.48
N ASP A 419 -3.61 13.80 -13.77
CA ASP A 419 -3.88 12.57 -14.50
C ASP A 419 -2.65 12.03 -15.24
N PHE A 420 -2.74 10.78 -15.72
CA PHE A 420 -1.74 10.08 -16.56
C PHE A 420 -0.40 9.78 -15.88
N MET A 421 -0.31 9.61 -14.56
CA MET A 421 0.94 9.22 -13.89
C MET A 421 1.45 7.86 -14.35
N ASP A 422 0.57 6.93 -14.61
CA ASP A 422 0.77 5.61 -15.26
C ASP A 422 1.96 4.76 -14.79
N ARG A 423 2.56 5.07 -13.65
CA ARG A 423 3.68 4.32 -13.04
C ARG A 423 3.81 4.64 -11.55
N SER A 424 4.60 3.81 -10.86
CA SER A 424 4.76 3.88 -9.40
C SER A 424 6.19 3.55 -8.94
N ASP A 425 7.19 3.85 -9.78
CA ASP A 425 8.59 3.83 -9.39
C ASP A 425 8.89 4.94 -8.35
N GLN A 426 10.06 4.88 -7.74
CA GLN A 426 10.46 5.85 -6.71
C GLN A 426 10.34 7.31 -7.19
N TRP A 427 10.68 7.60 -8.45
CA TRP A 427 10.60 8.95 -8.98
C TRP A 427 9.15 9.46 -8.99
N MET A 428 8.22 8.62 -9.45
CA MET A 428 6.81 8.99 -9.50
C MET A 428 6.19 9.07 -8.09
N VAL A 429 6.55 8.20 -7.17
CA VAL A 429 6.13 8.31 -5.76
C VAL A 429 6.60 9.62 -5.15
N ASN A 430 7.85 10.03 -5.41
CA ASN A 430 8.37 11.32 -4.96
C ASN A 430 7.68 12.50 -5.65
N TYR A 431 7.21 12.33 -6.88
CA TYR A 431 6.39 13.32 -7.56
C TYR A 431 5.06 13.56 -6.81
N TYR A 432 4.34 12.50 -6.42
CA TYR A 432 3.11 12.64 -5.64
C TYR A 432 3.34 13.44 -4.34
N GLU A 433 4.41 13.14 -3.62
CA GLU A 433 4.74 13.83 -2.38
C GLU A 433 5.05 15.32 -2.62
N ARG A 434 5.85 15.64 -3.65
CA ARG A 434 6.17 17.03 -4.02
C ARG A 434 4.92 17.82 -4.39
N VAL A 435 4.05 17.23 -5.20
CA VAL A 435 2.79 17.86 -5.64
C VAL A 435 1.87 18.10 -4.45
N ALA A 436 1.65 17.09 -3.60
CA ALA A 436 0.78 17.24 -2.44
C ALA A 436 1.27 18.33 -1.47
N LYS A 437 2.59 18.44 -1.30
CA LYS A 437 3.21 19.48 -0.45
C LYS A 437 3.02 20.87 -1.06
N GLU A 438 3.36 21.05 -2.33
CA GLU A 438 3.23 22.35 -3.02
C GLU A 438 1.78 22.81 -3.08
N ALA A 439 0.86 21.91 -3.45
CA ALA A 439 -0.56 22.22 -3.47
C ALA A 439 -1.08 22.65 -2.09
N ALA A 440 -0.62 22.00 -1.01
CA ALA A 440 -1.00 22.35 0.34
C ALA A 440 -0.45 23.73 0.77
N GLU A 441 0.73 24.14 0.32
CA GLU A 441 1.30 25.46 0.57
C GLU A 441 0.44 26.58 -0.05
N HIS A 442 -0.29 26.25 -1.13
CA HIS A 442 -1.21 27.16 -1.86
C HIS A 442 -2.70 26.88 -1.57
N HIS A 443 -3.03 26.12 -0.54
CA HIS A 443 -4.41 25.80 -0.15
C HIS A 443 -5.25 25.16 -1.27
N LEU A 444 -4.59 24.39 -2.14
CA LEU A 444 -5.22 23.60 -3.20
C LEU A 444 -5.23 22.12 -2.81
N PHE A 445 -6.36 21.45 -2.94
CA PHE A 445 -6.39 20.00 -2.79
C PHE A 445 -6.10 19.28 -4.11
N VAL A 446 -5.59 18.04 -4.02
CA VAL A 446 -5.25 17.20 -5.16
C VAL A 446 -6.09 15.93 -5.13
#